data_a91d6f28532746e3392e8f78835e0608
#
_entry.id   a91d6f28532746e3392e8f78835e0608
#
_cell.length_a   1.000
_cell.length_b   1.000
_cell.length_c   1.000
_cell.angle_alpha   90.00
_cell.angle_beta   90.00
_cell.angle_gamma   90.00
#
_symmetry.space_group_name_H-M   'P 1'
#
loop_
_entity.id
_entity.type
_entity.pdbx_description
1 polymer ?
#
loop_
_entity_poly.entity_id
_entity_poly.type
_entity_poly.pdbx_seq_one_letter_code
_entity_poly.pdbx_strand_id
1 'polypeptide(L)'
;SDKIFNFFLKKKVDIIVIACNSASSVAGQYLFNKYCEKLPIIETIHPSIEEVYKHIKNYNNRQNYSIGMIGTETTVNSKAYDTAIMENENFNINLTIESIACPLFVPIVEEGWENTDIAHQIATKYLSQFKNKLDTVILACTHYPILLDTLKFVFNKLGHKNLNFVESGDAIAFKFYSLFSQSNISLDLTWEENNSTLIKSEDELSSFKKNLKDGF
;
A
#
# COMPACT_ATOMS: atom_id res chain seq x y z
N SER A 1 3.23 8.06 17.17
CA SER A 1 3.55 6.68 16.77
C SER A 1 4.25 5.90 17.89
N ASP A 2 5.34 6.40 18.52
CA ASP A 2 6.11 5.69 19.56
C ASP A 2 5.26 5.22 20.76
N LYS A 3 4.31 6.03 21.24
CA LYS A 3 3.45 5.64 22.37
C LYS A 3 2.61 4.41 22.04
N ILE A 4 2.05 4.36 20.82
CA ILE A 4 1.26 3.24 20.34
C ILE A 4 2.16 2.00 20.18
N PHE A 5 3.33 2.16 19.58
CA PHE A 5 4.27 1.08 19.38
C PHE A 5 4.71 0.45 20.73
N ASN A 6 5.08 1.28 21.69
CA ASN A 6 5.45 0.83 23.05
C ASN A 6 4.27 0.15 23.79
N PHE A 7 3.02 0.55 23.50
CA PHE A 7 1.84 -0.14 24.01
C PHE A 7 1.78 -1.56 23.46
N PHE A 8 1.95 -1.75 22.16
CA PHE A 8 1.93 -3.09 21.54
C PHE A 8 3.10 -3.97 21.99
N LEU A 9 4.31 -3.42 22.16
CA LEU A 9 5.44 -4.14 22.75
C LEU A 9 5.11 -4.70 24.15
N LYS A 10 4.43 -3.90 24.99
CA LYS A 10 3.98 -4.36 26.32
C LYS A 10 2.90 -5.44 26.26
N LYS A 11 2.10 -5.46 25.16
CA LYS A 11 1.08 -6.48 24.91
C LYS A 11 1.65 -7.77 24.32
N LYS A 12 2.97 -7.81 24.03
CA LYS A 12 3.68 -8.96 23.48
C LYS A 12 3.05 -9.47 22.17
N VAL A 13 2.67 -8.55 21.29
CA VAL A 13 2.21 -8.89 19.95
C VAL A 13 3.38 -9.42 19.11
N ASP A 14 3.11 -10.28 18.13
CA ASP A 14 4.13 -10.91 17.30
C ASP A 14 4.55 -10.07 16.10
N ILE A 15 3.66 -9.20 15.61
CA ILE A 15 3.87 -8.33 14.47
C ILE A 15 3.03 -7.05 14.60
N ILE A 16 3.49 -5.97 14.00
CA ILE A 16 2.70 -4.74 13.83
C ILE A 16 2.49 -4.46 12.35
N VAL A 17 1.24 -4.21 11.98
CA VAL A 17 0.87 -3.72 10.65
C VAL A 17 0.44 -2.26 10.77
N ILE A 18 1.14 -1.37 10.04
CA ILE A 18 0.76 0.04 9.92
C ILE A 18 -0.13 0.15 8.68
N ALA A 19 -1.44 -0.08 8.86
CA ALA A 19 -2.40 -0.16 7.74
C ALA A 19 -2.81 1.21 7.16
N CYS A 20 -2.38 2.32 7.77
CA CYS A 20 -2.71 3.67 7.31
C CYS A 20 -1.57 4.24 6.46
N ASN A 21 -1.87 4.62 5.21
CA ASN A 21 -0.89 5.22 4.29
C ASN A 21 -0.29 6.52 4.82
N SER A 22 -1.09 7.40 5.42
CA SER A 22 -0.57 8.63 6.02
C SER A 22 0.35 8.36 7.21
N ALA A 23 0.04 7.36 8.04
CA ALA A 23 0.91 6.98 9.16
C ALA A 23 2.20 6.32 8.64
N SER A 24 2.11 5.45 7.66
CA SER A 24 3.28 4.81 7.01
C SER A 24 4.19 5.85 6.39
N SER A 25 3.64 6.82 5.67
CA SER A 25 4.42 7.84 4.95
C SER A 25 5.18 8.81 5.85
N VAL A 26 4.69 9.10 7.07
CA VAL A 26 5.35 10.03 8.00
C VAL A 26 6.15 9.31 9.10
N ALA A 27 5.81 8.07 9.43
CA ALA A 27 6.38 7.38 10.58
C ALA A 27 6.92 5.98 10.27
N GLY A 28 6.58 5.39 9.11
CA GLY A 28 6.94 4.01 8.79
C GLY A 28 8.44 3.77 8.86
N GLN A 29 9.23 4.52 8.11
CA GLN A 29 10.69 4.39 8.09
C GLN A 29 11.33 4.64 9.47
N TYR A 30 10.85 5.65 10.20
CA TYR A 30 11.34 5.92 11.55
C TYR A 30 11.06 4.75 12.51
N LEU A 31 9.84 4.21 12.48
CA LEU A 31 9.45 3.09 13.33
C LEU A 31 10.22 1.82 12.94
N PHE A 32 10.37 1.58 11.64
CA PHE A 32 11.16 0.46 11.15
C PHE A 32 12.61 0.55 11.68
N ASN A 33 13.32 1.64 11.43
CA ASN A 33 14.71 1.82 11.86
C ASN A 33 14.89 1.68 13.40
N LYS A 34 13.88 2.08 14.16
CA LYS A 34 13.95 2.06 15.62
C LYS A 34 13.58 0.73 16.26
N TYR A 35 12.70 -0.03 15.63
CA TYR A 35 12.05 -1.17 16.29
C TYR A 35 12.10 -2.49 15.51
N CYS A 36 12.56 -2.52 14.26
CA CYS A 36 12.55 -3.74 13.42
C CYS A 36 13.32 -4.92 14.06
N GLU A 37 14.33 -4.64 14.90
CA GLU A 37 15.05 -5.69 15.63
C GLU A 37 14.22 -6.30 16.77
N LYS A 38 13.24 -5.56 17.31
CA LYS A 38 12.42 -5.98 18.45
C LYS A 38 11.14 -6.65 18.01
N LEU A 39 10.55 -6.18 16.92
CA LEU A 39 9.24 -6.61 16.45
C LEU A 39 9.14 -6.38 14.94
N PRO A 40 8.69 -7.39 14.17
CA PRO A 40 8.41 -7.22 12.75
C PRO A 40 7.37 -6.13 12.50
N ILE A 41 7.61 -5.32 11.46
CA ILE A 41 6.71 -4.24 11.06
C ILE A 41 6.40 -4.41 9.58
N ILE A 42 5.13 -4.37 9.21
CA ILE A 42 4.68 -4.21 7.81
C ILE A 42 3.96 -2.87 7.71
N GLU A 43 4.24 -2.12 6.68
CA GLU A 43 3.60 -0.84 6.40
C GLU A 43 3.03 -0.83 4.97
N THR A 44 2.40 0.24 4.52
CA THR A 44 1.65 0.25 3.27
C THR A 44 2.48 0.52 2.02
N ILE A 45 3.63 1.21 2.12
CA ILE A 45 4.34 1.79 0.99
C ILE A 45 5.11 0.71 0.23
N HIS A 46 6.07 0.05 0.88
CA HIS A 46 6.93 -0.95 0.22
C HIS A 46 6.13 -2.10 -0.41
N PRO A 47 5.13 -2.72 0.27
CA PRO A 47 4.30 -3.74 -0.38
C PRO A 47 3.55 -3.21 -1.61
N SER A 48 3.06 -1.96 -1.58
CA SER A 48 2.39 -1.36 -2.74
C SER A 48 3.37 -1.15 -3.91
N ILE A 49 4.61 -0.75 -3.64
CA ILE A 49 5.65 -0.60 -4.66
C ILE A 49 6.07 -1.97 -5.24
N GLU A 50 6.19 -3.00 -4.39
CA GLU A 50 6.44 -4.36 -4.86
C GLU A 50 5.36 -4.84 -5.84
N GLU A 51 4.10 -4.49 -5.60
CA GLU A 51 2.99 -4.82 -6.49
C GLU A 51 3.08 -4.06 -7.82
N VAL A 52 3.43 -2.77 -7.79
CA VAL A 52 3.73 -2.00 -9.02
C VAL A 52 4.84 -2.66 -9.83
N TYR A 53 5.91 -3.11 -9.19
CA TYR A 53 7.01 -3.79 -9.88
C TYR A 53 6.61 -5.12 -10.52
N LYS A 54 5.67 -5.87 -9.93
CA LYS A 54 5.09 -7.06 -10.58
C LYS A 54 4.34 -6.68 -11.86
N HIS A 55 3.58 -5.59 -11.84
CA HIS A 55 2.92 -5.08 -13.03
C HIS A 55 3.94 -4.69 -14.10
N ILE A 56 5.01 -3.98 -13.74
CA ILE A 56 6.08 -3.58 -14.67
C ILE A 56 6.74 -4.80 -15.32
N LYS A 57 7.05 -5.85 -14.56
CA LYS A 57 7.67 -7.09 -15.07
C LYS A 57 6.81 -7.79 -16.12
N ASN A 58 5.49 -7.66 -16.04
CA ASN A 58 4.56 -8.24 -17.00
C ASN A 58 4.43 -7.42 -18.30
N TYR A 59 5.00 -6.19 -18.32
CA TYR A 59 5.00 -5.31 -19.48
C TYR A 59 6.28 -5.51 -20.32
N ASN A 60 6.30 -6.59 -21.11
CA ASN A 60 7.41 -6.89 -22.01
C ASN A 60 7.63 -5.75 -23.04
N ASN A 61 8.89 -5.27 -23.15
CA ASN A 61 9.41 -4.37 -24.20
C ASN A 61 8.94 -2.89 -24.17
N ARG A 62 8.49 -2.35 -23.06
CA ARG A 62 8.26 -0.89 -22.95
C ARG A 62 9.46 -0.20 -22.32
N GLN A 63 9.80 0.97 -22.86
CA GLN A 63 10.88 1.84 -22.34
C GLN A 63 10.39 2.80 -21.25
N ASN A 64 9.09 3.06 -21.18
CA ASN A 64 8.50 4.03 -20.26
C ASN A 64 7.29 3.41 -19.53
N TYR A 65 7.16 3.69 -18.25
CA TYR A 65 6.03 3.30 -17.41
C TYR A 65 5.60 4.46 -16.52
N SER A 66 4.33 4.81 -16.59
CA SER A 66 3.76 5.95 -15.88
C SER A 66 2.87 5.50 -14.74
N ILE A 67 3.18 5.97 -13.54
CA ILE A 67 2.48 5.66 -12.30
C ILE A 67 1.74 6.91 -11.82
N GLY A 68 0.43 6.80 -11.64
CA GLY A 68 -0.35 7.76 -10.87
C GLY A 68 -0.42 7.33 -9.41
N MET A 69 -0.31 8.26 -8.48
CA MET A 69 -0.61 8.00 -7.07
C MET A 69 -1.64 9.01 -6.59
N ILE A 70 -2.72 8.51 -6.00
CA ILE A 70 -3.71 9.34 -5.33
C ILE A 70 -3.68 9.04 -3.83
N GLY A 71 -3.69 10.07 -3.01
CA GLY A 71 -3.56 9.93 -1.56
C GLY A 71 -4.11 11.13 -0.81
N THR A 72 -3.98 11.11 0.51
CA THR A 72 -4.22 12.30 1.34
C THR A 72 -3.12 13.33 1.12
N GLU A 73 -3.36 14.58 1.51
CA GLU A 73 -2.32 15.63 1.48
C GLU A 73 -1.07 15.21 2.26
N THR A 74 -1.24 14.58 3.42
CA THR A 74 -0.12 14.08 4.23
C THR A 74 0.72 13.06 3.45
N THR A 75 0.08 12.09 2.80
CA THR A 75 0.76 11.04 2.03
C THR A 75 1.50 11.65 0.83
N VAL A 76 0.85 12.51 0.07
CA VAL A 76 1.45 13.14 -1.12
C VAL A 76 2.61 14.06 -0.74
N ASN A 77 2.44 14.89 0.30
CA ASN A 77 3.47 15.84 0.72
C ASN A 77 4.70 15.17 1.35
N SER A 78 4.57 13.96 1.89
CA SER A 78 5.68 13.21 2.45
C SER A 78 6.71 12.76 1.41
N LYS A 79 6.29 12.61 0.15
CA LYS A 79 7.10 12.05 -0.95
C LYS A 79 7.59 10.61 -0.73
N ALA A 80 7.04 9.90 0.24
CA ALA A 80 7.52 8.57 0.61
C ALA A 80 7.34 7.54 -0.52
N TYR A 81 6.23 7.59 -1.26
CA TYR A 81 6.02 6.76 -2.45
C TYR A 81 6.98 7.11 -3.59
N ASP A 82 7.18 8.42 -3.84
CA ASP A 82 8.12 8.91 -4.86
C ASP A 82 9.54 8.40 -4.56
N THR A 83 9.97 8.49 -3.30
CA THR A 83 11.29 8.00 -2.85
C THR A 83 11.40 6.49 -3.00
N ALA A 84 10.44 5.72 -2.50
CA ALA A 84 10.48 4.26 -2.55
C ALA A 84 10.49 3.68 -3.98
N ILE A 85 9.83 4.36 -4.93
CA ILE A 85 9.89 3.98 -6.35
C ILE A 85 11.27 4.22 -6.94
N MET A 86 11.94 5.32 -6.56
CA MET A 86 13.24 5.69 -7.10
C MET A 86 14.41 4.90 -6.49
N GLU A 87 14.24 4.32 -5.31
CA GLU A 87 15.26 3.51 -4.65
C GLU A 87 15.55 2.19 -5.38
N ASN A 88 14.69 1.74 -6.27
CA ASN A 88 14.83 0.47 -6.97
C ASN A 88 15.22 0.68 -8.44
N GLU A 89 16.49 1.04 -8.69
CA GLU A 89 17.05 1.36 -10.01
C GLU A 89 17.21 0.15 -10.97
N ASN A 90 16.78 -1.06 -10.59
CA ASN A 90 17.05 -2.29 -11.33
C ASN A 90 16.18 -2.52 -12.59
N PHE A 91 15.39 -1.56 -13.00
CA PHE A 91 14.58 -1.66 -14.20
C PHE A 91 15.19 -0.80 -15.34
N ASN A 92 15.51 -1.43 -16.47
CA ASN A 92 15.86 -0.73 -17.72
C ASN A 92 14.62 -0.02 -18.33
N ILE A 93 13.82 0.65 -17.49
CA ILE A 93 12.56 1.31 -17.85
C ILE A 93 12.57 2.70 -17.22
N ASN A 94 12.22 3.72 -17.97
CA ASN A 94 12.01 5.07 -17.44
C ASN A 94 10.70 5.10 -16.65
N LEU A 95 10.80 5.21 -15.33
CA LEU A 95 9.63 5.33 -14.45
C LEU A 95 9.30 6.81 -14.24
N THR A 96 8.02 7.14 -14.34
CA THR A 96 7.48 8.44 -13.93
C THR A 96 6.39 8.24 -12.91
N ILE A 97 6.36 9.09 -11.88
CA ILE A 97 5.29 9.13 -10.90
C ILE A 97 4.67 10.51 -10.84
N GLU A 98 3.36 10.56 -10.93
CA GLU A 98 2.57 11.76 -10.66
C GLU A 98 1.67 11.53 -9.45
N SER A 99 1.80 12.39 -8.42
CA SER A 99 1.09 12.25 -7.15
C SER A 99 0.07 13.37 -6.98
N ILE A 100 -1.19 13.03 -6.75
CA ILE A 100 -2.29 13.98 -6.57
C ILE A 100 -2.96 13.77 -5.21
N ALA A 101 -3.08 14.85 -4.43
CA ALA A 101 -3.83 14.85 -3.19
C ALA A 101 -5.34 14.96 -3.48
N CYS A 102 -6.11 14.04 -2.90
CA CYS A 102 -7.56 13.96 -3.08
C CYS A 102 -8.30 14.03 -1.72
N PRO A 103 -8.19 15.16 -0.95
CA PRO A 103 -8.66 15.22 0.42
C PRO A 103 -10.17 14.99 0.57
N LEU A 104 -10.99 15.27 -0.43
CA LEU A 104 -12.43 15.07 -0.35
C LEU A 104 -12.88 13.61 -0.54
N PHE A 105 -12.01 12.73 -0.97
CA PHE A 105 -12.41 11.33 -1.14
C PHE A 105 -12.73 10.63 0.17
N VAL A 106 -12.01 10.95 1.26
CA VAL A 106 -12.30 10.39 2.58
C VAL A 106 -13.71 10.80 3.06
N PRO A 107 -14.10 12.09 3.12
CA PRO A 107 -15.46 12.47 3.46
C PRO A 107 -16.54 11.83 2.57
N ILE A 108 -16.30 11.73 1.27
CA ILE A 108 -17.25 11.10 0.33
C ILE A 108 -17.52 9.64 0.72
N VAL A 109 -16.48 8.90 1.08
CA VAL A 109 -16.62 7.51 1.52
C VAL A 109 -17.28 7.40 2.87
N GLU A 110 -16.90 8.25 3.82
CA GLU A 110 -17.48 8.24 5.19
C GLU A 110 -18.97 8.58 5.20
N GLU A 111 -19.43 9.40 4.23
CA GLU A 111 -20.86 9.76 4.06
C GLU A 111 -21.61 8.75 3.15
N GLY A 112 -20.96 7.73 2.62
CA GLY A 112 -21.59 6.75 1.73
C GLY A 112 -21.99 7.31 0.35
N TRP A 113 -21.23 8.30 -0.16
CA TRP A 113 -21.54 8.99 -1.42
C TRP A 113 -20.69 8.50 -2.60
N GLU A 114 -20.01 7.38 -2.47
CA GLU A 114 -19.03 6.85 -3.44
C GLU A 114 -19.58 6.64 -4.84
N ASN A 115 -20.87 6.39 -5.00
CA ASN A 115 -21.55 6.13 -6.28
C ASN A 115 -22.49 7.27 -6.72
N THR A 116 -22.22 8.50 -6.30
CA THR A 116 -23.05 9.67 -6.61
C THR A 116 -22.44 10.55 -7.69
N ASP A 117 -23.26 11.42 -8.29
CA ASP A 117 -22.77 12.44 -9.23
C ASP A 117 -21.75 13.38 -8.59
N ILE A 118 -21.86 13.65 -7.29
CA ILE A 118 -20.90 14.45 -6.54
C ILE A 118 -19.53 13.76 -6.53
N ALA A 119 -19.49 12.46 -6.25
CA ALA A 119 -18.25 11.68 -6.29
C ALA A 119 -17.61 11.71 -7.69
N HIS A 120 -18.41 11.53 -8.74
CA HIS A 120 -17.94 11.60 -10.13
C HIS A 120 -17.37 12.99 -10.48
N GLN A 121 -18.01 14.07 -10.07
CA GLN A 121 -17.55 15.44 -10.33
C GLN A 121 -16.25 15.74 -9.60
N ILE A 122 -16.14 15.37 -8.32
CA ILE A 122 -14.95 15.56 -7.51
C ILE A 122 -13.79 14.69 -8.03
N ALA A 123 -14.06 13.43 -8.36
CA ALA A 123 -13.08 12.56 -8.98
C ALA A 123 -12.59 13.13 -10.31
N THR A 124 -13.48 13.61 -11.17
CA THR A 124 -13.10 14.26 -12.43
C THR A 124 -12.18 15.46 -12.19
N LYS A 125 -12.50 16.31 -11.20
CA LYS A 125 -11.69 17.49 -10.87
C LYS A 125 -10.28 17.12 -10.39
N TYR A 126 -10.12 16.07 -9.60
CA TYR A 126 -8.81 15.60 -9.16
C TYR A 126 -8.06 14.89 -10.29
N LEU A 127 -8.68 13.89 -10.90
CA LEU A 127 -8.00 12.99 -11.83
C LEU A 127 -7.64 13.64 -13.17
N SER A 128 -8.35 14.71 -13.59
CA SER A 128 -7.98 15.51 -14.76
C SER A 128 -6.67 16.27 -14.61
N GLN A 129 -6.06 16.30 -13.43
CA GLN A 129 -4.76 16.92 -13.20
C GLN A 129 -3.59 16.06 -13.66
N PHE A 130 -3.79 14.74 -13.85
CA PHE A 130 -2.77 13.89 -14.44
C PHE A 130 -2.45 14.33 -15.87
N LYS A 131 -1.16 14.56 -16.14
CA LYS A 131 -0.67 15.08 -17.43
C LYS A 131 -0.30 13.95 -18.39
N ASN A 132 0.17 12.83 -17.83
CA ASN A 132 0.62 11.69 -18.60
C ASN A 132 -0.47 10.63 -18.68
N LYS A 133 -0.40 9.80 -19.74
CA LYS A 133 -1.19 8.59 -19.78
C LYS A 133 -0.61 7.58 -18.79
N LEU A 134 -1.43 7.14 -17.86
CA LEU A 134 -1.01 6.25 -16.79
C LEU A 134 -1.10 4.78 -17.20
N ASP A 135 -0.23 3.95 -16.65
CA ASP A 135 -0.24 2.48 -16.74
C ASP A 135 -0.77 1.85 -15.44
N THR A 136 -0.44 2.44 -14.30
CA THR A 136 -0.89 1.99 -12.97
C THR A 136 -1.29 3.18 -12.10
N VAL A 137 -2.26 2.97 -11.23
CA VAL A 137 -2.67 3.93 -10.18
C VAL A 137 -2.56 3.27 -8.81
N ILE A 138 -1.80 3.90 -7.91
CA ILE A 138 -1.70 3.51 -6.50
C ILE A 138 -2.78 4.23 -5.71
N LEU A 139 -3.64 3.46 -5.03
CA LEU A 139 -4.64 3.97 -4.09
C LEU A 139 -4.00 4.11 -2.70
N ALA A 140 -3.29 5.23 -2.49
CA ALA A 140 -2.51 5.48 -1.29
C ALA A 140 -3.34 6.06 -0.12
N CYS A 141 -4.52 5.48 0.08
CA CYS A 141 -5.41 5.73 1.21
C CYS A 141 -6.36 4.54 1.39
N THR A 142 -6.60 4.11 2.62
CA THR A 142 -7.45 2.95 2.94
C THR A 142 -8.92 3.12 2.56
N HIS A 143 -9.39 4.35 2.38
CA HIS A 143 -10.76 4.66 1.94
C HIS A 143 -10.95 4.52 0.42
N TYR A 144 -9.88 4.73 -0.37
CA TYR A 144 -10.01 4.89 -1.81
C TYR A 144 -10.42 3.63 -2.58
N PRO A 145 -10.13 2.40 -2.12
CA PRO A 145 -10.68 1.19 -2.74
C PRO A 145 -12.22 1.17 -2.80
N ILE A 146 -12.90 1.81 -1.83
CA ILE A 146 -14.37 1.92 -1.81
C ILE A 146 -14.88 2.76 -3.00
N LEU A 147 -14.06 3.70 -3.49
CA LEU A 147 -14.34 4.52 -4.68
C LEU A 147 -13.94 3.84 -6.01
N LEU A 148 -13.49 2.60 -6.02
CA LEU A 148 -12.83 1.99 -7.18
C LEU A 148 -13.69 2.05 -8.45
N ASP A 149 -14.99 1.82 -8.37
CA ASP A 149 -15.89 1.88 -9.52
C ASP A 149 -16.01 3.30 -10.08
N THR A 150 -16.17 4.30 -9.20
CA THR A 150 -16.15 5.72 -9.56
C THR A 150 -14.81 6.12 -10.19
N LEU A 151 -13.69 5.68 -9.61
CA LEU A 151 -12.35 5.97 -10.14
C LEU A 151 -12.16 5.36 -11.53
N LYS A 152 -12.50 4.08 -11.72
CA LYS A 152 -12.44 3.40 -13.00
C LYS A 152 -13.29 4.10 -14.06
N PHE A 153 -14.52 4.48 -13.71
CA PHE A 153 -15.40 5.21 -14.59
C PHE A 153 -14.79 6.54 -15.05
N VAL A 154 -14.30 7.34 -14.10
CA VAL A 154 -13.73 8.66 -14.40
C VAL A 154 -12.42 8.54 -15.17
N PHE A 155 -11.51 7.64 -14.81
CA PHE A 155 -10.28 7.42 -15.56
C PHE A 155 -10.56 6.99 -17.01
N ASN A 156 -11.52 6.10 -17.23
CA ASN A 156 -11.94 5.71 -18.58
C ASN A 156 -12.47 6.90 -19.39
N LYS A 157 -13.28 7.77 -18.75
CA LYS A 157 -13.82 8.98 -19.38
C LYS A 157 -12.72 9.99 -19.72
N LEU A 158 -11.66 10.06 -18.92
CA LEU A 158 -10.48 10.88 -19.17
C LEU A 158 -9.48 10.26 -20.18
N GLY A 159 -9.79 9.09 -20.72
CA GLY A 159 -8.96 8.43 -21.75
C GLY A 159 -7.89 7.47 -21.21
N HIS A 160 -7.81 7.26 -19.90
CA HIS A 160 -6.93 6.26 -19.32
C HIS A 160 -7.63 4.89 -19.35
N LYS A 161 -7.23 4.06 -20.32
CA LYS A 161 -7.80 2.71 -20.52
C LYS A 161 -6.82 1.64 -20.02
N ASN A 162 -7.37 0.54 -19.54
CA ASN A 162 -6.58 -0.62 -19.07
C ASN A 162 -5.59 -0.28 -17.96
N LEU A 163 -6.02 0.56 -17.01
CA LEU A 163 -5.24 0.88 -15.81
C LEU A 163 -5.19 -0.31 -14.87
N ASN A 164 -4.00 -0.58 -14.33
CA ASN A 164 -3.87 -1.39 -13.13
C ASN A 164 -4.11 -0.51 -11.91
N PHE A 165 -4.77 -1.06 -10.90
CA PHE A 165 -4.93 -0.40 -9.60
C PHE A 165 -4.18 -1.21 -8.54
N VAL A 166 -3.42 -0.52 -7.71
CA VAL A 166 -2.72 -1.09 -6.56
C VAL A 166 -3.39 -0.59 -5.30
N GLU A 167 -3.96 -1.51 -4.54
CA GLU A 167 -4.61 -1.27 -3.27
C GLU A 167 -3.67 -1.67 -2.14
N SER A 168 -3.44 -0.77 -1.19
CA SER A 168 -2.49 -1.02 -0.10
C SER A 168 -2.91 -2.19 0.80
N GLY A 169 -4.22 -2.42 0.95
CA GLY A 169 -4.74 -3.56 1.73
C GLY A 169 -4.34 -4.89 1.12
N ASP A 170 -4.58 -5.07 -0.17
CA ASP A 170 -4.22 -6.28 -0.92
C ASP A 170 -2.71 -6.50 -0.94
N ALA A 171 -1.95 -5.42 -1.16
CA ALA A 171 -0.48 -5.47 -1.16
C ALA A 171 0.08 -5.93 0.20
N ILE A 172 -0.43 -5.40 1.32
CA ILE A 172 -0.07 -5.85 2.67
C ILE A 172 -0.45 -7.32 2.88
N ALA A 173 -1.68 -7.71 2.52
CA ALA A 173 -2.16 -9.08 2.68
C ALA A 173 -1.28 -10.07 1.90
N PHE A 174 -0.93 -9.72 0.66
CA PHE A 174 -0.03 -10.53 -0.16
C PHE A 174 1.39 -10.62 0.44
N LYS A 175 1.94 -9.49 0.91
CA LYS A 175 3.25 -9.47 1.59
C LYS A 175 3.24 -10.35 2.83
N PHE A 176 2.22 -10.19 3.67
CA PHE A 176 2.02 -11.00 4.87
C PHE A 176 1.98 -12.49 4.53
N TYR A 177 1.13 -12.89 3.57
CA TYR A 177 1.02 -14.28 3.14
C TYR A 177 2.35 -14.83 2.60
N SER A 178 3.09 -14.06 1.80
CA SER A 178 4.36 -14.50 1.22
C SER A 178 5.40 -14.78 2.29
N LEU A 179 5.46 -13.96 3.33
CA LEU A 179 6.40 -14.14 4.45
C LEU A 179 6.09 -15.39 5.28
N PHE A 180 4.81 -15.66 5.51
CA PHE A 180 4.37 -16.88 6.20
C PHE A 180 4.63 -18.14 5.37
N SER A 181 4.33 -18.13 4.07
CA SER A 181 4.56 -19.26 3.18
C SER A 181 6.03 -19.66 3.07
N GLN A 182 6.94 -18.67 3.10
CA GLN A 182 8.39 -18.92 3.10
C GLN A 182 8.91 -19.50 4.44
N SER A 183 8.16 -19.34 5.51
CA SER A 183 8.56 -19.76 6.86
C SER A 183 8.09 -21.17 7.23
N ASN A 184 7.48 -21.93 6.32
CA ASN A 184 6.79 -23.21 6.58
C ASN A 184 5.71 -23.13 7.68
N ILE A 185 5.19 -21.96 7.94
CA ILE A 185 4.10 -21.73 8.88
C ILE A 185 2.79 -22.03 8.15
N SER A 186 2.02 -23.03 8.58
CA SER A 186 0.66 -23.23 8.09
C SER A 186 -0.25 -22.16 8.70
N LEU A 187 -0.68 -21.21 7.90
CA LEU A 187 -1.77 -20.32 8.28
C LEU A 187 -3.07 -21.11 8.21
N ASP A 188 -3.65 -21.39 9.35
CA ASP A 188 -5.05 -21.80 9.39
C ASP A 188 -5.91 -20.54 9.22
N LEU A 189 -6.33 -20.31 7.98
CA LEU A 189 -7.17 -19.17 7.61
C LEU A 189 -8.65 -19.40 7.95
N THR A 190 -8.99 -20.43 8.68
CA THR A 190 -10.33 -20.57 9.23
C THR A 190 -10.50 -19.51 10.32
N TRP A 191 -11.34 -18.52 10.02
CA TRP A 191 -11.74 -17.48 10.96
C TRP A 191 -12.58 -18.11 12.07
N GLU A 192 -11.93 -18.57 13.12
CA GLU A 192 -12.59 -18.90 14.38
C GLU A 192 -12.42 -17.74 15.34
N GLU A 193 -13.52 -17.20 15.83
CA GLU A 193 -13.61 -16.02 16.70
C GLU A 193 -12.80 -16.09 18.01
N ASN A 194 -12.09 -17.19 18.29
CA ASN A 194 -11.47 -17.45 19.59
C ASN A 194 -9.98 -17.87 19.57
N ASN A 195 -9.28 -17.89 18.43
CA ASN A 195 -7.86 -18.28 18.40
C ASN A 195 -6.93 -17.16 17.94
N SER A 196 -6.33 -16.50 18.91
CA SER A 196 -5.39 -15.39 18.72
C SER A 196 -3.94 -15.80 18.44
N THR A 197 -3.63 -17.06 18.14
CA THR A 197 -2.25 -17.54 17.99
C THR A 197 -2.05 -18.16 16.62
N LEU A 198 -1.52 -17.36 15.67
CA LEU A 198 -1.17 -17.80 14.31
C LEU A 198 0.19 -18.51 14.23
N ILE A 199 1.08 -18.30 15.20
CA ILE A 199 2.44 -18.86 15.26
C ILE A 199 2.52 -19.79 16.48
N LYS A 200 2.82 -21.07 16.23
CA LYS A 200 2.74 -22.12 17.26
C LYS A 200 4.08 -22.46 17.93
N SER A 201 5.21 -21.96 17.40
CA SER A 201 6.54 -22.24 17.98
C SER A 201 7.48 -21.04 17.92
N GLU A 202 8.48 -21.01 18.84
CA GLU A 202 9.53 -19.97 18.84
C GLU A 202 10.42 -20.06 17.59
N ASP A 203 10.64 -21.25 17.03
CA ASP A 203 11.42 -21.45 15.82
C ASP A 203 10.71 -20.89 14.59
N GLU A 204 9.40 -21.07 14.47
CA GLU A 204 8.57 -20.47 13.43
C GLU A 204 8.61 -18.94 13.50
N LEU A 205 8.47 -18.38 14.70
CA LEU A 205 8.54 -16.94 14.93
C LEU A 205 9.92 -16.38 14.58
N SER A 206 11.00 -17.10 14.93
CA SER A 206 12.36 -16.70 14.61
C SER A 206 12.64 -16.71 13.11
N SER A 207 12.17 -17.73 12.40
CA SER A 207 12.26 -17.83 10.94
C SER A 207 11.48 -16.71 10.26
N PHE A 208 10.27 -16.43 10.72
CA PHE A 208 9.44 -15.34 10.23
C PHE A 208 10.08 -13.96 10.43
N LYS A 209 10.63 -13.70 11.63
CA LYS A 209 11.36 -12.46 11.93
C LYS A 209 12.58 -12.26 11.04
N LYS A 210 13.31 -13.34 10.71
CA LYS A 210 14.45 -13.31 9.81
C LYS A 210 14.01 -12.93 8.39
N ASN A 211 12.98 -13.59 7.86
CA ASN A 211 12.46 -13.33 6.52
C ASN A 211 11.95 -11.88 6.36
N LEU A 212 11.36 -11.32 7.42
CA LEU A 212 10.96 -9.92 7.45
C LEU A 212 12.14 -8.94 7.38
N LYS A 213 13.28 -9.28 8.01
CA LYS A 213 14.49 -8.45 7.95
C LYS A 213 15.16 -8.50 6.57
N ASP A 214 15.17 -9.67 5.95
CA ASP A 214 15.84 -9.91 4.67
C ASP A 214 15.00 -9.45 3.46
N GLY A 215 13.74 -9.11 3.66
CA GLY A 215 12.76 -8.75 2.62
C GLY A 215 12.43 -7.25 2.50
N PHE A 216 13.21 -6.38 3.19
CA PHE A 216 13.11 -4.91 3.07
C PHE A 216 14.42 -4.31 2.64
#